data_8e99c5a7089e6db0332045d5ee2d6c61
#
_entry.id   8e99c5a7089e6db0332045d5ee2d6c61
#
_cell.length_a   1.000
_cell.length_b   1.000
_cell.length_c   1.000
_cell.angle_alpha   90.00
_cell.angle_beta   90.00
_cell.angle_gamma   90.00
#
_symmetry.space_group_name_H-M   'P 1'
#
loop_
_entity.id
_entity.type
_entity.pdbx_description
1 polymer ?
#
loop_
_entity_poly.entity_id
_entity_poly.type
_entity_poly.pdbx_seq_one_letter_code
_entity_poly.pdbx_strand_id
1 'polypeptide(L)'
;MAEIYGSYAMFHQRGGADHAIRDSQNNTLRSRSGTLLQRFIAWAQPPDWGSLLDIGCGTGPLLQSAAHLRPGWTLAGAEQDDRVRDRILGIPGVALFHAGPLSALDARFDVVSMVHVLEHVADPAGFLRQAASLLAPGGRLLVQVPSLAENPFDLTIADHCSHFTADTLTRVVRSAGLKILHVDRWIPKELSVVAGLPERAAGDPPAMPETGSTAEPTVDLATVERMVAWLHAMGETVEHLAAAGPLGLLGTSVAATWLASQAEDRVSFFMDEDPVMQGTRFLGRPVLAMERVPSSATLFCPMPSAQAHAIRERLVRMKAAFRIEIPPPLPRSVL
;
A
#
# COMPACT_ATOMS: atom_id res chain seq x y z
N MET A 1 -10.32 17.88 -0.66
CA MET A 1 -8.94 17.46 -0.26
C MET A 1 -8.58 17.98 1.14
N ALA A 2 -8.47 19.27 1.41
CA ALA A 2 -8.11 19.78 2.76
C ALA A 2 -9.03 19.26 3.89
N GLU A 3 -10.30 19.07 3.63
CA GLU A 3 -11.30 18.58 4.60
C GLU A 3 -11.12 17.08 4.90
N ILE A 4 -10.75 16.27 3.91
CA ILE A 4 -10.45 14.84 4.06
C ILE A 4 -9.18 14.67 4.91
N TYR A 5 -8.12 15.42 4.60
CA TYR A 5 -6.85 15.33 5.32
C TYR A 5 -6.88 15.95 6.72
N GLY A 6 -7.77 16.90 6.98
CA GLY A 6 -7.96 17.50 8.32
C GLY A 6 -8.47 16.50 9.37
N SER A 7 -9.20 15.47 8.93
CA SER A 7 -9.76 14.41 9.77
C SER A 7 -9.19 13.01 9.44
N TYR A 8 -8.12 12.94 8.65
CA TYR A 8 -7.56 11.67 8.17
C TYR A 8 -7.03 10.82 9.33
N ALA A 9 -7.81 9.83 9.71
CA ALA A 9 -7.57 9.01 10.90
C ALA A 9 -6.90 7.66 10.58
N MET A 10 -6.50 7.40 9.34
CA MET A 10 -5.87 6.11 8.94
C MET A 10 -4.60 5.82 9.75
N PHE A 11 -3.83 6.86 10.11
CA PHE A 11 -2.67 6.71 10.99
C PHE A 11 -3.01 6.27 12.42
N HIS A 12 -4.25 6.43 12.86
CA HIS A 12 -4.68 6.09 14.22
C HIS A 12 -5.30 4.69 14.34
N GLN A 13 -5.70 4.06 13.26
CA GLN A 13 -6.44 2.79 13.30
C GLN A 13 -5.64 1.62 13.90
N ARG A 14 -4.29 1.72 13.93
CA ARG A 14 -3.40 0.73 14.56
C ARG A 14 -2.43 1.34 15.57
N GLY A 15 -2.75 2.49 16.16
CA GLY A 15 -1.81 3.22 17.02
C GLY A 15 -0.50 3.60 16.32
N GLY A 16 -0.50 3.64 14.97
CA GLY A 16 0.66 3.93 14.15
C GLY A 16 1.64 2.75 13.99
N ALA A 17 1.21 1.52 14.27
CA ALA A 17 2.00 0.33 13.98
C ALA A 17 1.99 0.01 12.47
N ASP A 18 3.09 -0.57 11.98
CA ASP A 18 3.20 -1.06 10.59
C ASP A 18 2.21 -2.20 10.33
N HIS A 19 1.78 -2.32 9.08
CA HIS A 19 0.95 -3.43 8.65
C HIS A 19 1.76 -4.72 8.66
N ALA A 20 1.20 -5.76 9.29
CA ALA A 20 1.77 -7.08 9.21
C ALA A 20 1.33 -7.78 7.92
N ILE A 21 2.28 -8.37 7.22
CA ILE A 21 2.04 -9.27 6.09
C ILE A 21 2.49 -10.67 6.46
N ARG A 22 1.78 -11.67 5.94
CA ARG A 22 2.16 -13.06 6.17
C ARG A 22 3.09 -13.54 5.07
N ASP A 23 4.27 -14.01 5.46
CA ASP A 23 5.21 -14.67 4.57
C ASP A 23 4.64 -16.02 4.13
N SER A 24 4.51 -16.23 2.83
CA SER A 24 3.94 -17.44 2.25
C SER A 24 4.85 -18.69 2.40
N GLN A 25 6.14 -18.50 2.61
CA GLN A 25 7.09 -19.62 2.71
C GLN A 25 7.14 -20.24 4.10
N ASN A 26 7.16 -19.41 5.14
CA ASN A 26 7.33 -19.86 6.52
C ASN A 26 6.14 -19.55 7.44
N ASN A 27 5.07 -18.98 6.88
CA ASN A 27 3.83 -18.64 7.59
C ASN A 27 3.99 -17.65 8.76
N THR A 28 5.10 -16.90 8.82
CA THR A 28 5.35 -15.88 9.86
C THR A 28 4.75 -14.53 9.45
N LEU A 29 4.34 -13.75 10.46
CA LEU A 29 3.98 -12.35 10.26
C LEU A 29 5.26 -11.50 10.20
N ARG A 30 5.35 -10.64 9.21
CA ARG A 30 6.46 -9.70 9.01
C ARG A 30 5.94 -8.28 8.84
N SER A 31 6.73 -7.30 9.22
CA SER A 31 6.51 -5.90 8.90
C SER A 31 6.45 -5.71 7.37
N ARG A 32 5.42 -5.04 6.88
CA ARG A 32 5.24 -4.74 5.46
C ARG A 32 6.38 -3.82 4.97
N SER A 33 6.62 -2.71 5.68
CA SER A 33 7.68 -1.76 5.36
C SER A 33 9.06 -2.41 5.44
N GLY A 34 9.29 -3.27 6.45
CA GLY A 34 10.51 -4.06 6.58
C GLY A 34 10.72 -5.02 5.42
N THR A 35 9.67 -5.70 4.98
CA THR A 35 9.74 -6.61 3.81
C THR A 35 10.03 -5.84 2.52
N LEU A 36 9.34 -4.73 2.28
CA LEU A 36 9.57 -3.86 1.13
C LEU A 36 11.03 -3.40 1.08
N LEU A 37 11.52 -2.85 2.19
CA LEU A 37 12.87 -2.33 2.26
C LEU A 37 13.94 -3.43 2.12
N GLN A 38 13.73 -4.62 2.70
CA GLN A 38 14.61 -5.78 2.49
C GLN A 38 14.68 -6.20 1.02
N ARG A 39 13.55 -6.22 0.31
CA ARG A 39 13.49 -6.54 -1.12
C ARG A 39 14.22 -5.47 -1.95
N PHE A 40 13.97 -4.20 -1.64
CA PHE A 40 14.68 -3.09 -2.28
C PHE A 40 16.20 -3.20 -2.07
N ILE A 41 16.65 -3.41 -0.83
CA ILE A 41 18.08 -3.55 -0.49
C ILE A 41 18.70 -4.76 -1.22
N ALA A 42 18.02 -5.90 -1.23
CA ALA A 42 18.51 -7.10 -1.92
C ALA A 42 18.68 -6.88 -3.42
N TRP A 43 17.77 -6.12 -4.04
CA TRP A 43 17.85 -5.78 -5.46
C TRP A 43 18.87 -4.67 -5.74
N ALA A 44 18.81 -3.54 -5.02
CA ALA A 44 19.61 -2.35 -5.30
C ALA A 44 21.06 -2.47 -4.82
N GLN A 45 21.31 -3.34 -3.82
CA GLN A 45 22.60 -3.51 -3.16
C GLN A 45 23.27 -2.18 -2.78
N PRO A 46 22.54 -1.25 -2.11
CA PRO A 46 23.10 0.03 -1.73
C PRO A 46 24.22 -0.16 -0.69
N PRO A 47 25.16 0.79 -0.59
CA PRO A 47 26.19 0.74 0.44
C PRO A 47 25.60 0.76 1.86
N ASP A 48 26.41 0.34 2.86
CA ASP A 48 25.97 0.31 4.26
C ASP A 48 25.82 1.71 4.88
N TRP A 49 26.32 2.73 4.21
CA TRP A 49 26.16 4.16 4.53
C TRP A 49 25.43 4.87 3.40
N GLY A 50 24.65 5.88 3.73
CA GLY A 50 23.85 6.63 2.76
C GLY A 50 22.78 7.46 3.43
N SER A 51 21.89 7.99 2.63
CA SER A 51 20.77 8.82 3.09
C SER A 51 19.45 8.38 2.46
N LEU A 52 18.39 8.39 3.27
CA LEU A 52 17.04 8.05 2.82
C LEU A 52 16.05 9.14 3.25
N LEU A 53 15.26 9.62 2.29
CA LEU A 53 14.08 10.44 2.54
C LEU A 53 12.83 9.59 2.28
N ASP A 54 11.94 9.50 3.27
CA ASP A 54 10.61 8.90 3.11
C ASP A 54 9.56 10.00 2.98
N ILE A 55 8.98 10.14 1.80
CA ILE A 55 7.94 11.12 1.48
C ILE A 55 6.59 10.51 1.84
N GLY A 56 5.76 11.25 2.60
CA GLY A 56 4.53 10.72 3.17
C GLY A 56 4.84 9.67 4.24
N CYS A 57 5.82 9.94 5.09
CA CYS A 57 6.36 8.97 6.04
C CYS A 57 5.37 8.52 7.12
N GLY A 58 4.24 9.20 7.26
CA GLY A 58 3.22 8.89 8.24
C GLY A 58 3.80 8.76 9.65
N THR A 59 3.52 7.65 10.31
CA THR A 59 4.05 7.34 11.65
C THR A 59 5.46 6.74 11.65
N GLY A 60 6.12 6.68 10.49
CA GLY A 60 7.52 6.30 10.31
C GLY A 60 7.83 4.80 10.21
N PRO A 61 6.92 3.91 9.75
CA PRO A 61 7.22 2.48 9.72
C PRO A 61 8.38 2.11 8.78
N LEU A 62 8.50 2.80 7.63
CA LEU A 62 9.63 2.59 6.73
C LEU A 62 10.94 3.11 7.34
N LEU A 63 10.90 4.28 7.98
CA LEU A 63 12.08 4.84 8.68
C LEU A 63 12.53 3.95 9.83
N GLN A 64 11.63 3.38 10.63
CA GLN A 64 11.96 2.41 11.69
C GLN A 64 12.62 1.17 11.10
N SER A 65 12.11 0.68 9.98
CA SER A 65 12.70 -0.46 9.26
C SER A 65 14.09 -0.11 8.72
N ALA A 66 14.27 1.10 8.19
CA ALA A 66 15.57 1.58 7.70
C ALA A 66 16.59 1.73 8.83
N ALA A 67 16.19 2.30 9.97
CA ALA A 67 17.04 2.41 11.16
C ALA A 67 17.58 1.04 11.65
N HIS A 68 16.74 0.00 11.52
CA HIS A 68 17.11 -1.36 11.90
C HIS A 68 17.98 -2.06 10.85
N LEU A 69 17.62 -1.95 9.57
CA LEU A 69 18.28 -2.67 8.47
C LEU A 69 19.56 -2.00 7.96
N ARG A 70 19.67 -0.69 8.16
CA ARG A 70 20.76 0.17 7.71
C ARG A 70 21.12 1.22 8.78
N PRO A 71 21.66 0.81 9.92
CA PRO A 71 21.95 1.73 11.04
C PRO A 71 23.00 2.80 10.70
N GLY A 72 23.74 2.63 9.61
CA GLY A 72 24.69 3.64 9.10
C GLY A 72 24.06 4.69 8.19
N TRP A 73 22.75 4.61 7.92
CA TRP A 73 22.08 5.60 7.08
C TRP A 73 21.58 6.80 7.88
N THR A 74 21.67 7.98 7.25
CA THR A 74 21.00 9.19 7.72
C THR A 74 19.58 9.21 7.17
N LEU A 75 18.59 9.29 8.05
CA LEU A 75 17.18 9.19 7.67
C LEU A 75 16.51 10.56 7.73
N ALA A 76 15.54 10.77 6.85
CA ALA A 76 14.68 11.94 6.82
C ALA A 76 13.23 11.53 6.55
N GLY A 77 12.28 12.21 7.17
CA GLY A 77 10.86 12.07 6.90
C GLY A 77 10.28 13.37 6.34
N ALA A 78 9.34 13.27 5.40
CA ALA A 78 8.55 14.39 4.93
C ALA A 78 7.06 14.09 5.01
N GLU A 79 6.28 15.07 5.48
CA GLU A 79 4.82 15.02 5.60
C GLU A 79 4.16 16.36 5.24
N GLN A 80 2.84 16.35 5.10
CA GLN A 80 2.09 17.57 4.80
C GLN A 80 2.05 18.54 5.99
N ASP A 81 2.06 18.01 7.21
CA ASP A 81 1.97 18.77 8.45
C ASP A 81 2.89 18.26 9.57
N ASP A 82 2.90 18.96 10.69
CA ASP A 82 3.79 18.72 11.82
C ASP A 82 3.33 17.68 12.84
N ARG A 83 2.14 17.11 12.70
CA ARG A 83 1.50 16.27 13.75
C ARG A 83 2.35 15.08 14.18
N VAL A 84 3.19 14.56 13.31
CA VAL A 84 4.03 13.39 13.58
C VAL A 84 5.50 13.73 13.83
N ARG A 85 5.89 15.01 13.84
CA ARG A 85 7.28 15.48 13.96
C ARG A 85 8.05 14.82 15.09
N ASP A 86 7.56 14.89 16.30
CA ASP A 86 8.27 14.40 17.49
C ASP A 86 8.46 12.89 17.44
N ARG A 87 7.44 12.19 16.91
CA ARG A 87 7.50 10.75 16.72
C ARG A 87 8.56 10.37 15.70
N ILE A 88 8.61 11.07 14.56
CA ILE A 88 9.58 10.80 13.49
C ILE A 88 11.00 11.12 13.95
N LEU A 89 11.21 12.27 14.57
CA LEU A 89 12.52 12.66 15.12
C LEU A 89 12.99 11.76 16.26
N GLY A 90 12.09 11.04 16.93
CA GLY A 90 12.41 10.02 17.93
C GLY A 90 12.92 8.69 17.34
N ILE A 91 12.86 8.48 16.03
CA ILE A 91 13.36 7.25 15.39
C ILE A 91 14.89 7.33 15.26
N PRO A 92 15.65 6.30 15.66
CA PRO A 92 17.11 6.27 15.54
C PRO A 92 17.56 6.56 14.10
N GLY A 93 18.54 7.44 13.94
CA GLY A 93 19.12 7.80 12.64
C GLY A 93 18.32 8.85 11.86
N VAL A 94 17.14 9.27 12.31
CA VAL A 94 16.41 10.37 11.70
C VAL A 94 17.01 11.71 12.15
N ALA A 95 17.60 12.43 11.18
CA ALA A 95 18.23 13.72 11.38
C ALA A 95 17.36 14.90 10.89
N LEU A 96 16.33 14.63 10.08
CA LEU A 96 15.50 15.68 9.48
C LEU A 96 14.03 15.23 9.42
N PHE A 97 13.13 16.15 9.76
CA PHE A 97 11.71 16.07 9.46
C PHE A 97 11.27 17.36 8.76
N HIS A 98 10.70 17.21 7.58
CA HIS A 98 10.17 18.31 6.77
C HIS A 98 8.64 18.28 6.76
N ALA A 99 8.01 19.39 7.12
CA ALA A 99 6.56 19.57 6.97
C ALA A 99 6.26 20.60 5.87
N GLY A 100 5.37 20.25 4.97
CA GLY A 100 4.93 21.13 3.88
C GLY A 100 5.45 20.72 2.50
N PRO A 101 5.47 21.65 1.53
CA PRO A 101 5.76 21.32 0.14
C PRO A 101 7.20 20.86 -0.07
N LEU A 102 7.40 19.80 -0.86
CA LEU A 102 8.74 19.25 -1.15
C LEU A 102 9.68 20.26 -1.82
N SER A 103 9.13 21.25 -2.54
CA SER A 103 9.90 22.32 -3.17
C SER A 103 10.65 23.23 -2.19
N ALA A 104 10.28 23.21 -0.91
CA ALA A 104 10.98 23.95 0.14
C ALA A 104 12.13 23.16 0.78
N LEU A 105 12.31 21.89 0.41
CA LEU A 105 13.38 21.04 0.94
C LEU A 105 14.62 21.15 0.03
N ASP A 106 15.68 21.79 0.56
CA ASP A 106 16.98 21.91 -0.13
C ASP A 106 17.95 20.84 0.39
N ALA A 107 17.77 19.62 -0.08
CA ALA A 107 18.61 18.46 0.26
C ALA A 107 18.62 17.45 -0.87
N ARG A 108 19.59 16.53 -0.83
CA ARG A 108 19.70 15.41 -1.78
C ARG A 108 19.90 14.13 -1.00
N PHE A 109 19.29 13.04 -1.52
CA PHE A 109 19.27 11.74 -0.87
C PHE A 109 19.68 10.63 -1.83
N ASP A 110 20.38 9.62 -1.33
CA ASP A 110 20.75 8.43 -2.09
C ASP A 110 19.52 7.56 -2.40
N VAL A 111 18.54 7.56 -1.49
CA VAL A 111 17.24 6.92 -1.68
C VAL A 111 16.13 7.91 -1.33
N VAL A 112 15.16 8.04 -2.22
CA VAL A 112 13.89 8.70 -1.94
C VAL A 112 12.81 7.64 -2.05
N SER A 113 11.96 7.51 -1.03
CA SER A 113 10.83 6.58 -1.03
C SER A 113 9.50 7.32 -0.94
N MET A 114 8.48 6.73 -1.54
CA MET A 114 7.07 7.09 -1.36
C MET A 114 6.22 5.82 -1.40
N VAL A 115 5.57 5.52 -0.29
CA VAL A 115 4.78 4.29 -0.09
C VAL A 115 3.36 4.68 0.23
N HIS A 116 2.42 4.37 -0.67
CA HIS A 116 1.03 4.81 -0.60
C HIS A 116 0.87 6.33 -0.48
N VAL A 117 1.48 7.04 -1.43
CA VAL A 117 1.43 8.51 -1.54
C VAL A 117 0.94 8.94 -2.91
N LEU A 118 1.48 8.32 -3.98
CA LEU A 118 1.29 8.81 -5.34
C LEU A 118 -0.17 8.67 -5.81
N GLU A 119 -0.91 7.69 -5.31
CA GLU A 119 -2.34 7.49 -5.57
C GLU A 119 -3.21 8.63 -5.07
N HIS A 120 -2.76 9.36 -4.04
CA HIS A 120 -3.47 10.51 -3.47
C HIS A 120 -3.14 11.84 -4.16
N VAL A 121 -2.20 11.85 -5.10
CA VAL A 121 -1.70 13.07 -5.72
C VAL A 121 -2.45 13.37 -7.01
N ALA A 122 -3.00 14.60 -7.14
CA ALA A 122 -3.75 15.01 -8.31
C ALA A 122 -2.88 15.21 -9.58
N ASP A 123 -1.61 15.62 -9.42
CA ASP A 123 -0.59 15.67 -10.49
C ASP A 123 0.57 14.74 -10.13
N PRO A 124 0.46 13.43 -10.36
CA PRO A 124 1.50 12.49 -9.99
C PRO A 124 2.80 12.69 -10.77
N ALA A 125 2.76 13.15 -12.02
CA ALA A 125 3.96 13.42 -12.79
C ALA A 125 4.71 14.66 -12.25
N GLY A 126 4.01 15.72 -11.88
CA GLY A 126 4.59 16.90 -11.24
C GLY A 126 5.21 16.59 -9.89
N PHE A 127 4.53 15.75 -9.10
CA PHE A 127 5.03 15.34 -7.79
C PHE A 127 6.28 14.46 -7.91
N LEU A 128 6.31 13.53 -8.87
CA LEU A 128 7.49 12.73 -9.19
C LEU A 128 8.67 13.59 -9.63
N ARG A 129 8.45 14.67 -10.41
CA ARG A 129 9.52 15.62 -10.74
C ARG A 129 10.11 16.30 -9.51
N GLN A 130 9.26 16.69 -8.55
CA GLN A 130 9.74 17.26 -7.28
C GLN A 130 10.54 16.21 -6.49
N ALA A 131 10.05 14.99 -6.37
CA ALA A 131 10.78 13.90 -5.70
C ALA A 131 12.11 13.59 -6.40
N ALA A 132 12.13 13.58 -7.74
CA ALA A 132 13.35 13.38 -8.53
C ALA A 132 14.40 14.46 -8.29
N SER A 133 13.96 15.72 -8.04
CA SER A 133 14.87 16.82 -7.72
C SER A 133 15.60 16.64 -6.38
N LEU A 134 15.11 15.77 -5.51
CA LEU A 134 15.72 15.43 -4.23
C LEU A 134 16.67 14.22 -4.29
N LEU A 135 16.85 13.61 -5.47
CA LEU A 135 17.82 12.53 -5.66
C LEU A 135 19.25 13.07 -5.76
N ALA A 136 20.16 12.44 -5.04
CA ALA A 136 21.59 12.57 -5.26
C ALA A 136 21.99 11.97 -6.63
N PRO A 137 23.14 12.35 -7.21
CA PRO A 137 23.67 11.68 -8.38
C PRO A 137 23.79 10.16 -8.16
N GLY A 138 23.19 9.37 -9.05
CA GLY A 138 23.12 7.92 -8.90
C GLY A 138 22.07 7.41 -7.90
N GLY A 139 21.33 8.31 -7.27
CA GLY A 139 20.27 7.98 -6.31
C GLY A 139 19.11 7.18 -6.93
N ARG A 140 18.30 6.57 -6.06
CA ARG A 140 17.17 5.72 -6.42
C ARG A 140 15.87 6.25 -5.83
N LEU A 141 14.83 6.31 -6.65
CA LEU A 141 13.46 6.56 -6.22
C LEU A 141 12.72 5.22 -6.10
N LEU A 142 12.20 4.92 -4.91
CA LEU A 142 11.32 3.78 -4.66
C LEU A 142 9.88 4.27 -4.54
N VAL A 143 9.02 3.86 -5.45
CA VAL A 143 7.57 4.14 -5.43
C VAL A 143 6.83 2.84 -5.19
N GLN A 144 5.91 2.83 -4.23
CA GLN A 144 4.97 1.73 -4.04
C GLN A 144 3.53 2.28 -3.98
N VAL A 145 2.65 1.69 -4.78
CA VAL A 145 1.22 2.03 -4.86
C VAL A 145 0.37 0.75 -4.93
N PRO A 146 -0.93 0.80 -4.63
CA PRO A 146 -1.83 -0.31 -4.88
C PRO A 146 -1.83 -0.73 -6.36
N SER A 147 -1.94 -2.04 -6.59
CA SER A 147 -2.10 -2.60 -7.93
C SER A 147 -3.58 -2.72 -8.26
N LEU A 148 -4.11 -1.87 -9.12
CA LEU A 148 -5.51 -1.96 -9.56
C LEU A 148 -5.83 -3.36 -10.12
N ALA A 149 -4.93 -3.95 -10.88
CA ALA A 149 -5.13 -5.28 -11.48
C ALA A 149 -5.28 -6.41 -10.46
N GLU A 150 -4.73 -6.25 -9.25
CA GLU A 150 -4.76 -7.26 -8.20
C GLU A 150 -5.65 -6.88 -7.01
N ASN A 151 -6.04 -5.61 -6.91
CA ASN A 151 -6.81 -5.07 -5.80
C ASN A 151 -7.92 -4.12 -6.27
N PRO A 152 -9.05 -4.63 -6.78
CA PRO A 152 -10.18 -3.79 -7.18
C PRO A 152 -10.75 -2.93 -6.04
N PHE A 153 -10.52 -3.30 -4.77
CA PHE A 153 -10.92 -2.47 -3.63
C PHE A 153 -10.21 -1.10 -3.59
N ASP A 154 -9.14 -0.92 -4.35
CA ASP A 154 -8.52 0.37 -4.58
C ASP A 154 -9.52 1.41 -5.13
N LEU A 155 -10.46 0.99 -5.98
CA LEU A 155 -11.54 1.83 -6.51
C LEU A 155 -12.55 2.31 -5.46
N THR A 156 -12.54 1.73 -4.26
CA THR A 156 -13.46 2.09 -3.18
C THR A 156 -12.89 3.14 -2.22
N ILE A 157 -11.67 3.60 -2.45
CA ILE A 157 -10.97 4.56 -1.59
C ILE A 157 -11.18 5.96 -2.16
N ALA A 158 -11.96 6.77 -1.47
CA ALA A 158 -12.47 8.04 -1.98
C ALA A 158 -11.41 9.12 -2.26
N ASP A 159 -10.25 9.04 -1.61
CA ASP A 159 -9.13 9.97 -1.76
C ASP A 159 -8.01 9.47 -2.68
N HIS A 160 -8.18 8.29 -3.30
CA HIS A 160 -7.31 7.85 -4.38
C HIS A 160 -7.68 8.56 -5.67
N CYS A 161 -6.89 9.59 -6.03
CA CYS A 161 -7.08 10.37 -7.26
C CYS A 161 -6.63 9.61 -8.52
N SER A 162 -5.77 8.60 -8.33
CA SER A 162 -5.20 7.80 -9.42
C SER A 162 -5.15 6.32 -9.05
N HIS A 163 -5.45 5.46 -10.02
CA HIS A 163 -5.39 4.01 -9.87
C HIS A 163 -4.36 3.45 -10.85
N PHE A 164 -3.42 2.66 -10.35
CA PHE A 164 -2.26 2.26 -11.12
C PHE A 164 -2.25 0.79 -11.51
N THR A 165 -1.95 0.54 -12.79
CA THR A 165 -1.39 -0.72 -13.29
C THR A 165 0.12 -0.56 -13.44
N ALA A 166 0.85 -1.65 -13.69
CA ALA A 166 2.29 -1.57 -13.93
C ALA A 166 2.63 -0.67 -15.12
N ASP A 167 1.82 -0.71 -16.17
CA ASP A 167 2.01 0.12 -17.37
C ASP A 167 1.71 1.60 -17.08
N THR A 168 0.57 1.92 -16.49
CA THR A 168 0.23 3.32 -16.21
C THR A 168 1.20 3.96 -15.21
N LEU A 169 1.65 3.22 -14.17
CA LEU A 169 2.65 3.70 -13.23
C LEU A 169 3.99 3.98 -13.92
N THR A 170 4.49 3.03 -14.72
CA THR A 170 5.77 3.21 -15.42
C THR A 170 5.72 4.34 -16.43
N ARG A 171 4.58 4.56 -17.09
CA ARG A 171 4.36 5.69 -18.01
C ARG A 171 4.43 7.03 -17.27
N VAL A 172 3.75 7.15 -16.12
CA VAL A 172 3.79 8.36 -15.31
C VAL A 172 5.21 8.64 -14.79
N VAL A 173 5.93 7.61 -14.34
CA VAL A 173 7.32 7.75 -13.89
C VAL A 173 8.23 8.22 -15.03
N ARG A 174 8.09 7.66 -16.24
CA ARG A 174 8.85 8.13 -17.43
C ARG A 174 8.49 9.56 -17.83
N SER A 175 7.20 9.93 -17.78
CA SER A 175 6.76 11.30 -18.10
C SER A 175 7.30 12.35 -17.12
N ALA A 176 7.72 11.93 -15.94
CA ALA A 176 8.44 12.76 -14.98
C ALA A 176 9.95 12.92 -15.30
N GLY A 177 10.44 12.32 -16.40
CA GLY A 177 11.85 12.37 -16.80
C GLY A 177 12.74 11.36 -16.07
N LEU A 178 12.16 10.33 -15.44
CA LEU A 178 12.88 9.29 -14.73
C LEU A 178 13.08 8.03 -15.59
N LYS A 179 14.22 7.37 -15.43
CA LYS A 179 14.53 6.07 -16.01
C LYS A 179 14.03 4.97 -15.08
N ILE A 180 13.18 4.08 -15.60
CA ILE A 180 12.76 2.88 -14.87
C ILE A 180 13.95 1.92 -14.77
N LEU A 181 14.24 1.49 -13.57
CA LEU A 181 15.33 0.55 -13.27
C LEU A 181 14.78 -0.83 -12.92
N HIS A 182 13.63 -0.88 -12.24
CA HIS A 182 13.00 -2.13 -11.83
C HIS A 182 11.49 -1.94 -11.62
N VAL A 183 10.74 -2.98 -11.90
CA VAL A 183 9.30 -3.08 -11.60
C VAL A 183 9.04 -4.44 -10.98
N ASP A 184 8.38 -4.49 -9.84
CA ASP A 184 8.10 -5.74 -9.15
C ASP A 184 6.80 -5.66 -8.32
N ARG A 185 6.37 -6.80 -7.83
CA ARG A 185 5.27 -7.00 -6.87
C ARG A 185 5.82 -7.61 -5.59
N TRP A 186 6.75 -6.90 -4.95
CA TRP A 186 7.42 -7.36 -3.72
C TRP A 186 6.45 -7.61 -2.57
N ILE A 187 5.36 -6.84 -2.57
CA ILE A 187 4.26 -6.99 -1.62
C ILE A 187 3.01 -7.39 -2.42
N PRO A 188 2.25 -8.39 -1.99
CA PRO A 188 0.99 -8.78 -2.65
C PRO A 188 0.01 -7.61 -2.77
N LYS A 189 -0.64 -7.47 -3.92
CA LYS A 189 -1.59 -6.39 -4.27
C LYS A 189 -0.95 -5.00 -4.46
N GLU A 190 0.36 -4.91 -4.46
CA GLU A 190 1.10 -3.67 -4.57
C GLU A 190 2.03 -3.70 -5.80
N LEU A 191 2.23 -2.54 -6.37
CA LEU A 191 3.24 -2.32 -7.41
C LEU A 191 4.41 -1.56 -6.81
N SER A 192 5.62 -2.05 -7.03
CA SER A 192 6.85 -1.37 -6.67
C SER A 192 7.61 -0.99 -7.93
N VAL A 193 7.99 0.27 -8.06
CA VAL A 193 8.85 0.77 -9.12
C VAL A 193 10.08 1.37 -8.50
N VAL A 194 11.25 0.97 -8.99
CA VAL A 194 12.50 1.68 -8.72
C VAL A 194 12.92 2.43 -9.97
N ALA A 195 13.18 3.71 -9.79
CA ALA A 195 13.60 4.61 -10.86
C ALA A 195 14.85 5.40 -10.44
N GLY A 196 15.48 6.05 -11.39
CA GLY A 196 16.61 6.94 -11.13
C GLY A 196 16.66 8.05 -12.17
N LEU A 197 17.55 9.01 -11.96
CA LEU A 197 17.83 10.00 -12.97
C LEU A 197 18.49 9.33 -14.20
N PRO A 198 18.17 9.75 -15.42
CA PRO A 198 18.87 9.27 -16.60
C PRO A 198 20.36 9.65 -16.52
N GLU A 199 21.22 8.72 -16.93
CA GLU A 199 22.65 9.02 -17.10
C GLU A 199 22.81 10.12 -18.18
N ARG A 200 23.54 11.17 -17.84
CA ARG A 200 23.78 12.29 -18.75
C ARG A 200 25.26 12.45 -18.98
N ALA A 201 25.65 12.65 -20.25
CA ALA A 201 26.95 13.17 -20.58
C ALA A 201 27.04 14.69 -20.27
N ALA A 202 28.22 15.16 -19.91
CA ALA A 202 28.44 16.58 -19.72
C ALA A 202 28.15 17.32 -21.03
N GLY A 203 27.13 18.19 -21.05
CA GLY A 203 26.71 18.93 -22.25
C GLY A 203 25.38 18.50 -22.85
N ASP A 204 24.74 17.45 -22.37
CA ASP A 204 23.40 17.06 -22.84
C ASP A 204 22.35 18.14 -22.53
N PRO A 205 21.45 18.48 -23.46
CA PRO A 205 20.33 19.37 -23.18
C PRO A 205 19.42 18.80 -22.08
N PRO A 206 18.66 19.65 -21.36
CA PRO A 206 17.70 19.16 -20.36
C PRO A 206 16.79 18.10 -21.01
N ALA A 207 16.65 16.93 -20.33
CA ALA A 207 15.73 15.91 -20.79
C ALA A 207 14.35 16.56 -20.89
N MET A 208 13.86 16.71 -22.10
CA MET A 208 12.46 17.01 -22.31
C MET A 208 11.66 15.82 -21.77
N PRO A 209 10.62 16.05 -20.95
CA PRO A 209 9.70 14.98 -20.63
C PRO A 209 9.26 14.35 -21.95
N GLU A 210 9.29 13.03 -22.04
CA GLU A 210 8.74 12.35 -23.22
C GLU A 210 7.29 12.82 -23.34
N THR A 211 7.06 13.73 -24.30
CA THR A 211 5.71 14.20 -24.61
C THR A 211 4.93 13.00 -25.08
N GLY A 212 4.03 12.55 -24.19
CA GLY A 212 3.06 11.49 -24.30
C GLY A 212 3.26 10.53 -25.47
N SER A 213 3.60 9.30 -25.15
CA SER A 213 3.22 8.20 -26.03
C SER A 213 1.73 8.36 -26.32
N THR A 214 1.36 8.54 -27.60
CA THR A 214 -0.03 8.54 -28.09
C THR A 214 -0.67 7.16 -28.02
N ALA A 215 -0.05 6.21 -27.32
CA ALA A 215 -0.61 4.91 -27.05
C ALA A 215 -1.84 5.08 -26.12
N GLU A 216 -2.97 4.58 -26.58
CA GLU A 216 -4.22 4.48 -25.83
C GLU A 216 -3.97 3.97 -24.40
N PRO A 217 -4.75 4.44 -23.40
CA PRO A 217 -4.60 3.97 -22.05
C PRO A 217 -4.81 2.44 -22.01
N THR A 218 -3.84 1.73 -21.45
CA THR A 218 -3.81 0.26 -21.45
C THR A 218 -4.73 -0.38 -20.39
N VAL A 219 -5.41 0.41 -19.58
CA VAL A 219 -6.59 -0.07 -18.83
C VAL A 219 -7.80 0.25 -19.67
N ASP A 220 -8.25 -0.74 -20.42
CA ASP A 220 -9.47 -0.67 -21.18
C ASP A 220 -10.65 -0.43 -20.20
N LEU A 221 -11.58 0.46 -20.59
CA LEU A 221 -12.78 0.77 -19.81
C LEU A 221 -13.54 -0.51 -19.42
N ALA A 222 -13.59 -1.51 -20.31
CA ALA A 222 -14.22 -2.79 -20.04
C ALA A 222 -13.52 -3.56 -18.88
N THR A 223 -12.23 -3.35 -18.65
CA THR A 223 -11.54 -3.93 -17.48
C THR A 223 -12.01 -3.26 -16.20
N VAL A 224 -12.12 -1.93 -16.18
CA VAL A 224 -12.64 -1.20 -15.01
C VAL A 224 -14.09 -1.58 -14.74
N GLU A 225 -14.94 -1.65 -15.77
CA GLU A 225 -16.34 -2.07 -15.66
C GLU A 225 -16.46 -3.49 -15.06
N ARG A 226 -15.62 -4.43 -15.47
CA ARG A 226 -15.57 -5.78 -14.87
C ARG A 226 -15.16 -5.76 -13.40
N MET A 227 -14.23 -4.91 -13.01
CA MET A 227 -13.80 -4.76 -11.62
C MET A 227 -14.91 -4.16 -10.76
N VAL A 228 -15.63 -3.16 -11.28
CA VAL A 228 -16.79 -2.57 -10.60
C VAL A 228 -17.91 -3.61 -10.47
N ALA A 229 -18.21 -4.37 -11.53
CA ALA A 229 -19.20 -5.44 -11.48
C ALA A 229 -18.81 -6.52 -10.45
N TRP A 230 -17.52 -6.87 -10.36
CA TRP A 230 -17.03 -7.80 -9.36
C TRP A 230 -17.20 -7.26 -7.92
N LEU A 231 -16.89 -5.98 -7.69
CA LEU A 231 -17.11 -5.34 -6.39
C LEU A 231 -18.61 -5.35 -6.03
N HIS A 232 -19.48 -5.06 -6.99
CA HIS A 232 -20.93 -5.11 -6.77
C HIS A 232 -21.38 -6.52 -6.35
N ALA A 233 -20.96 -7.55 -7.10
CA ALA A 233 -21.25 -8.96 -6.75
C ALA A 233 -20.71 -9.35 -5.36
N MET A 234 -19.59 -8.76 -4.94
CA MET A 234 -19.05 -8.95 -3.58
C MET A 234 -19.97 -8.36 -2.51
N GLY A 235 -20.49 -7.15 -2.76
CA GLY A 235 -21.45 -6.49 -1.86
C GLY A 235 -22.72 -7.34 -1.70
N GLU A 236 -23.32 -7.79 -2.82
CA GLU A 236 -24.51 -8.67 -2.82
C GLU A 236 -24.23 -10.00 -2.08
N THR A 237 -23.05 -10.59 -2.28
CA THR A 237 -22.65 -11.82 -1.59
C THR A 237 -22.63 -11.62 -0.08
N VAL A 238 -21.98 -10.56 0.40
CA VAL A 238 -21.86 -10.26 1.83
C VAL A 238 -23.21 -9.94 2.44
N GLU A 239 -24.05 -9.21 1.73
CA GLU A 239 -25.43 -8.92 2.13
C GLU A 239 -26.26 -10.19 2.29
N HIS A 240 -26.18 -11.10 1.32
CA HIS A 240 -26.86 -12.39 1.38
C HIS A 240 -26.38 -13.27 2.54
N LEU A 241 -25.06 -13.34 2.74
CA LEU A 241 -24.48 -14.11 3.85
C LEU A 241 -24.88 -13.53 5.22
N ALA A 242 -24.94 -12.21 5.35
CA ALA A 242 -25.35 -11.53 6.56
C ALA A 242 -26.84 -11.76 6.90
N ALA A 243 -27.68 -11.91 5.87
CA ALA A 243 -29.09 -12.26 6.05
C ALA A 243 -29.29 -13.72 6.48
N ALA A 244 -28.36 -14.62 6.13
CA ALA A 244 -28.45 -16.04 6.43
C ALA A 244 -27.98 -16.42 7.87
N GLY A 245 -27.22 -15.55 8.54
CA GLY A 245 -26.74 -15.83 9.90
C GLY A 245 -25.58 -14.95 10.34
N PRO A 246 -24.93 -15.27 11.46
CA PRO A 246 -23.80 -14.50 11.97
C PRO A 246 -22.66 -14.47 10.95
N LEU A 247 -22.34 -13.26 10.44
CA LEU A 247 -21.28 -13.03 9.46
C LEU A 247 -20.08 -12.32 10.10
N GLY A 248 -18.89 -12.85 9.87
CA GLY A 248 -17.62 -12.19 10.12
C GLY A 248 -16.88 -11.87 8.84
N LEU A 249 -16.04 -10.85 8.87
CA LEU A 249 -15.12 -10.50 7.79
C LEU A 249 -13.67 -10.75 8.24
N LEU A 250 -12.85 -11.32 7.33
CA LEU A 250 -11.44 -11.55 7.59
C LEU A 250 -10.63 -10.26 7.39
N GLY A 251 -9.87 -9.91 8.42
CA GLY A 251 -8.99 -8.74 8.46
C GLY A 251 -9.72 -7.44 8.81
N THR A 252 -8.93 -6.44 9.20
CA THR A 252 -9.36 -5.07 9.52
C THR A 252 -8.86 -4.11 8.43
N SER A 253 -9.13 -4.45 7.17
CA SER A 253 -8.64 -3.78 5.97
C SER A 253 -9.70 -2.87 5.34
N VAL A 254 -9.28 -2.05 4.36
CA VAL A 254 -10.19 -1.25 3.53
C VAL A 254 -11.28 -2.11 2.88
N ALA A 255 -10.91 -3.29 2.35
CA ALA A 255 -11.86 -4.24 1.78
C ALA A 255 -12.93 -4.66 2.80
N ALA A 256 -12.52 -4.99 4.04
CA ALA A 256 -13.45 -5.33 5.10
C ALA A 256 -14.31 -4.14 5.53
N THR A 257 -13.76 -2.93 5.55
CA THR A 257 -14.51 -1.68 5.84
C THR A 257 -15.61 -1.46 4.80
N TRP A 258 -15.23 -1.52 3.51
CA TRP A 258 -16.19 -1.32 2.44
C TRP A 258 -17.29 -2.38 2.42
N LEU A 259 -16.94 -3.66 2.58
CA LEU A 259 -17.92 -4.75 2.64
C LEU A 259 -18.83 -4.66 3.87
N ALA A 260 -18.31 -4.21 5.01
CA ALA A 260 -19.13 -3.97 6.18
C ALA A 260 -20.20 -2.89 5.92
N SER A 261 -19.85 -1.84 5.16
CA SER A 261 -20.83 -0.81 4.77
C SER A 261 -21.92 -1.34 3.82
N GLN A 262 -21.62 -2.33 2.97
CA GLN A 262 -22.60 -2.97 2.09
C GLN A 262 -23.60 -3.84 2.89
N ALA A 263 -23.17 -4.40 4.01
CA ALA A 263 -24.01 -5.26 4.86
C ALA A 263 -24.84 -4.49 5.91
N GLU A 264 -24.91 -3.17 5.85
CA GLU A 264 -25.77 -2.33 6.70
C GLU A 264 -25.77 -2.72 8.19
N ASP A 265 -24.62 -2.72 8.84
CA ASP A 265 -24.46 -3.09 10.25
C ASP A 265 -24.70 -4.58 10.62
N ARG A 266 -25.02 -5.44 9.66
CA ARG A 266 -25.26 -6.87 9.88
C ARG A 266 -23.98 -7.71 10.05
N VAL A 267 -22.79 -7.14 9.85
CA VAL A 267 -21.51 -7.80 10.20
C VAL A 267 -21.41 -7.91 11.72
N SER A 268 -21.24 -9.13 12.22
CA SER A 268 -21.25 -9.41 13.65
C SER A 268 -19.87 -9.22 14.30
N PHE A 269 -18.79 -9.51 13.55
CA PHE A 269 -17.41 -9.46 14.05
C PHE A 269 -16.42 -9.34 12.90
N PHE A 270 -15.19 -9.00 13.24
CA PHE A 270 -14.03 -9.18 12.37
C PHE A 270 -13.13 -10.28 12.94
N MET A 271 -12.44 -11.03 12.09
CA MET A 271 -11.39 -11.95 12.52
C MET A 271 -10.06 -11.44 11.97
N ASP A 272 -9.08 -11.22 12.83
CA ASP A 272 -7.76 -10.81 12.37
C ASP A 272 -6.69 -11.76 12.92
N GLU A 273 -5.69 -12.05 12.10
CA GLU A 273 -4.56 -12.90 12.45
C GLU A 273 -3.43 -12.11 13.12
N ASP A 274 -3.48 -10.76 13.05
CA ASP A 274 -2.55 -9.89 13.75
C ASP A 274 -2.92 -9.85 15.26
N PRO A 275 -2.05 -10.33 16.16
CA PRO A 275 -2.32 -10.32 17.59
C PRO A 275 -2.59 -8.91 18.16
N VAL A 276 -2.06 -7.86 17.52
CA VAL A 276 -2.28 -6.46 17.94
C VAL A 276 -3.75 -6.06 17.76
N MET A 277 -4.43 -6.62 16.76
CA MET A 277 -5.83 -6.32 16.48
C MET A 277 -6.80 -7.18 17.31
N GLN A 278 -6.37 -8.37 17.76
CA GLN A 278 -7.21 -9.30 18.48
C GLN A 278 -7.65 -8.74 19.85
N GLY A 279 -8.94 -8.88 20.15
CA GLY A 279 -9.55 -8.34 21.36
C GLY A 279 -9.90 -6.86 21.31
N THR A 280 -9.54 -6.15 20.22
CA THR A 280 -9.94 -4.76 20.01
C THR A 280 -11.34 -4.64 19.38
N ARG A 281 -11.74 -3.42 19.04
CA ARG A 281 -12.96 -3.15 18.25
C ARG A 281 -12.59 -2.46 16.94
N PHE A 282 -13.21 -2.91 15.87
CA PHE A 282 -13.10 -2.29 14.55
C PHE A 282 -14.50 -1.98 14.01
N LEU A 283 -14.76 -0.76 13.57
CA LEU A 283 -16.09 -0.27 13.17
C LEU A 283 -17.19 -0.62 14.22
N GLY A 284 -16.84 -0.47 15.50
CA GLY A 284 -17.75 -0.81 16.59
C GLY A 284 -18.00 -2.30 16.84
N ARG A 285 -17.41 -3.23 16.08
CA ARG A 285 -17.54 -4.68 16.21
C ARG A 285 -16.29 -5.31 16.84
N PRO A 286 -16.40 -6.46 17.54
CA PRO A 286 -15.24 -7.13 18.12
C PRO A 286 -14.33 -7.68 17.02
N VAL A 287 -13.01 -7.62 17.26
CA VAL A 287 -11.99 -8.31 16.46
C VAL A 287 -11.58 -9.58 17.18
N LEU A 288 -11.86 -10.73 16.57
CA LEU A 288 -11.68 -12.04 17.20
C LEU A 288 -10.40 -12.72 16.69
N ALA A 289 -9.76 -13.49 17.58
CA ALA A 289 -8.85 -14.55 17.16
C ALA A 289 -9.63 -15.74 16.58
N MET A 290 -9.00 -16.55 15.74
CA MET A 290 -9.64 -17.68 15.08
C MET A 290 -10.38 -18.62 16.03
N GLU A 291 -9.79 -18.91 17.18
CA GLU A 291 -10.31 -19.84 18.20
C GLU A 291 -11.57 -19.32 18.90
N ARG A 292 -11.85 -18.01 18.76
CA ARG A 292 -13.03 -17.34 19.36
C ARG A 292 -14.16 -17.13 18.37
N VAL A 293 -13.96 -17.48 17.10
CA VAL A 293 -15.02 -17.38 16.08
C VAL A 293 -16.08 -18.46 16.35
N PRO A 294 -17.38 -18.10 16.46
CA PRO A 294 -18.44 -19.07 16.69
C PRO A 294 -18.52 -20.12 15.58
N SER A 295 -18.71 -21.38 15.92
CA SER A 295 -18.82 -22.48 14.93
C SER A 295 -20.03 -22.37 14.00
N SER A 296 -21.07 -21.66 14.43
CA SER A 296 -22.26 -21.37 13.61
C SER A 296 -22.08 -20.18 12.67
N ALA A 297 -20.96 -19.45 12.76
CA ALA A 297 -20.72 -18.26 11.94
C ALA A 297 -20.15 -18.60 10.55
N THR A 298 -20.38 -17.71 9.62
CA THR A 298 -19.69 -17.67 8.34
C THR A 298 -18.63 -16.57 8.38
N LEU A 299 -17.38 -16.90 8.01
CA LEU A 299 -16.29 -15.95 7.80
C LEU A 299 -16.13 -15.73 6.30
N PHE A 300 -16.30 -14.50 5.84
CA PHE A 300 -16.00 -14.12 4.47
C PHE A 300 -14.58 -13.56 4.35
N CYS A 301 -13.83 -14.03 3.36
CA CYS A 301 -12.44 -13.62 3.13
C CYS A 301 -12.37 -12.59 1.99
N PRO A 302 -12.27 -11.28 2.26
CA PRO A 302 -12.28 -10.21 1.25
C PRO A 302 -10.92 -10.06 0.55
N MET A 303 -10.43 -11.13 -0.03
CA MET A 303 -9.14 -11.18 -0.72
C MET A 303 -9.35 -11.63 -2.17
N PRO A 304 -8.47 -11.26 -3.11
CA PRO A 304 -8.49 -11.84 -4.44
C PRO A 304 -8.49 -13.37 -4.38
N SER A 305 -9.21 -14.01 -5.31
CA SER A 305 -9.57 -15.43 -5.19
C SER A 305 -8.40 -16.38 -4.92
N ALA A 306 -7.24 -16.17 -5.55
CA ALA A 306 -6.06 -17.03 -5.31
C ALA A 306 -5.57 -16.95 -3.85
N GLN A 307 -5.51 -15.74 -3.28
CA GLN A 307 -5.13 -15.52 -1.89
C GLN A 307 -6.20 -16.05 -0.93
N ALA A 308 -7.48 -15.82 -1.25
CA ALA A 308 -8.61 -16.31 -0.47
C ALA A 308 -8.64 -17.84 -0.39
N HIS A 309 -8.34 -18.55 -1.49
CA HIS A 309 -8.20 -20.00 -1.51
C HIS A 309 -7.07 -20.46 -0.58
N ALA A 310 -5.87 -19.89 -0.69
CA ALA A 310 -4.73 -20.26 0.16
C ALA A 310 -5.02 -20.01 1.66
N ILE A 311 -5.70 -18.91 1.98
CA ILE A 311 -6.12 -18.61 3.36
C ILE A 311 -7.15 -19.64 3.83
N ARG A 312 -8.17 -19.93 3.04
CA ARG A 312 -9.19 -20.94 3.37
C ARG A 312 -8.57 -22.30 3.66
N GLU A 313 -7.71 -22.80 2.76
CA GLU A 313 -7.01 -24.06 2.95
C GLU A 313 -6.17 -24.08 4.23
N ARG A 314 -5.50 -22.98 4.54
CA ARG A 314 -4.71 -22.85 5.77
C ARG A 314 -5.58 -22.89 7.01
N LEU A 315 -6.67 -22.11 7.05
CA LEU A 315 -7.59 -22.09 8.17
C LEU A 315 -8.26 -23.48 8.38
N VAL A 316 -8.59 -24.18 7.29
CA VAL A 316 -9.10 -25.55 7.38
C VAL A 316 -8.05 -26.50 7.95
N ARG A 317 -6.78 -26.42 7.54
CA ARG A 317 -5.68 -27.20 8.16
C ARG A 317 -5.50 -26.89 9.65
N MET A 318 -5.77 -25.65 10.06
CA MET A 318 -5.76 -25.22 11.45
C MET A 318 -7.04 -25.64 12.21
N LYS A 319 -7.93 -26.42 11.61
CA LYS A 319 -9.18 -26.93 12.18
C LYS A 319 -10.17 -25.83 12.55
N ALA A 320 -10.30 -24.78 11.72
CA ALA A 320 -11.37 -23.80 11.87
C ALA A 320 -12.73 -24.49 11.96
N ALA A 321 -13.50 -24.18 13.01
CA ALA A 321 -14.78 -24.81 13.31
C ALA A 321 -15.98 -24.10 12.63
N PHE A 322 -15.75 -23.03 11.89
CA PHE A 322 -16.74 -22.17 11.25
C PHE A 322 -16.67 -22.31 9.72
N ARG A 323 -17.73 -21.86 9.04
CA ARG A 323 -17.78 -21.84 7.57
C ARG A 323 -16.89 -20.72 7.02
N ILE A 324 -16.15 -21.00 5.94
CA ILE A 324 -15.28 -20.00 5.29
C ILE A 324 -15.75 -19.83 3.85
N GLU A 325 -16.20 -18.64 3.52
CA GLU A 325 -16.59 -18.24 2.18
C GLU A 325 -15.52 -17.34 1.56
N ILE A 326 -15.35 -17.49 0.25
CA ILE A 326 -14.35 -16.75 -0.53
C ILE A 326 -15.03 -16.08 -1.74
N PRO A 327 -14.44 -14.99 -2.25
CA PRO A 327 -14.96 -14.30 -3.42
C PRO A 327 -14.96 -15.17 -4.69
N PRO A 328 -15.81 -14.81 -5.67
CA PRO A 328 -15.68 -15.31 -7.02
C PRO A 328 -14.30 -14.92 -7.60
N PRO A 329 -13.83 -15.63 -8.63
CA PRO A 329 -12.59 -15.27 -9.32
C PRO A 329 -12.62 -13.82 -9.79
N LEU A 330 -11.50 -13.10 -9.60
CA LEU A 330 -11.32 -11.82 -10.26
C LEU A 330 -11.44 -12.00 -11.78
N PRO A 331 -12.13 -11.10 -12.48
CA PRO A 331 -12.13 -11.08 -13.93
C PRO A 331 -10.67 -10.97 -14.42
N ARG A 332 -10.23 -11.92 -15.24
CA ARG A 332 -8.90 -11.83 -15.84
C ARG A 332 -8.85 -10.57 -16.70
N SER A 333 -7.94 -9.65 -16.40
CA SER A 333 -7.54 -8.65 -17.37
C SER A 333 -6.95 -9.40 -18.55
N VAL A 334 -7.47 -9.15 -19.74
CA VAL A 334 -6.73 -9.48 -20.96
C VAL A 334 -5.59 -8.46 -21.01
N LEU A 335 -4.45 -8.84 -20.45
CA LEU A 335 -3.18 -8.15 -20.59
C LEU A 335 -2.52 -8.65 -21.87
#